data_deb806467a201e1e569d1850aabe69d3
#
_entry.id   deb806467a201e1e569d1850aabe69d3
#
_cell.length_a   1.000
_cell.length_b   1.000
_cell.length_c   1.000
_cell.angle_alpha   90.00
_cell.angle_beta   90.00
_cell.angle_gamma   90.00
#
_symmetry.space_group_name_H-M   'P 1'
#
loop_
_entity.id
_entity.type
_entity.pdbx_description
1 polymer ?
#
loop_
_entity_poly.entity_id
_entity_poly.type
_entity_poly.pdbx_seq_one_letter_code
_entity_poly.pdbx_strand_id
1 'polypeptide(L)'
;MNDRTCIVTRKTAETDELIRFVVGPDSAVVPDLKRNLPGRGCWVSADRLHVDKAAAKNLFSRAFKTKVDVPAELGALVDGLLARSALGMLGLARKAGAVVFGATKVEAAVRSGEALLILHAEEAAEDGVRKISQARRATVHLGGPAIRAYKLFPEAELGLALGGTNVIHAAVLASDAGTAVQKRMVALDRYRGGSPDDLAMLAAVAGEDDAAEDWE
;
A
#
# COMPACT_ATOMS: atom_id res chain seq x y z
N MET A 1 21.06 7.40 -8.23
CA MET A 1 20.22 6.20 -8.15
C MET A 1 20.94 5.18 -7.29
N ASN A 2 20.29 4.65 -6.26
CA ASN A 2 20.89 3.67 -5.36
C ASN A 2 20.23 2.31 -5.57
N ASP A 3 20.46 1.74 -6.76
CA ASP A 3 19.92 0.43 -7.11
C ASP A 3 20.53 -0.67 -6.25
N ARG A 4 19.72 -1.64 -5.89
CA ARG A 4 20.13 -2.80 -5.08
C ARG A 4 19.68 -4.09 -5.75
N THR A 5 20.42 -5.17 -5.51
CA THR A 5 20.12 -6.47 -6.10
C THR A 5 19.37 -7.34 -5.10
N CYS A 6 18.22 -7.86 -5.51
CA CYS A 6 17.43 -8.82 -4.73
C CYS A 6 18.17 -10.16 -4.62
N ILE A 7 18.30 -10.70 -3.39
CA ILE A 7 18.98 -11.98 -3.17
C ILE A 7 18.20 -13.20 -3.71
N VAL A 8 16.90 -13.03 -3.98
CA VAL A 8 16.01 -14.09 -4.50
C VAL A 8 15.97 -14.10 -6.01
N THR A 9 15.67 -12.94 -6.62
CA THR A 9 15.44 -12.81 -8.07
C THR A 9 16.72 -12.51 -8.85
N ARG A 10 17.76 -12.04 -8.16
CA ARG A 10 19.02 -11.54 -8.73
C ARG A 10 18.85 -10.32 -9.64
N LYS A 11 17.66 -9.74 -9.70
CA LYS A 11 17.38 -8.51 -10.44
C LYS A 11 17.77 -7.30 -9.60
N THR A 12 18.26 -6.27 -10.28
CA THR A 12 18.49 -4.95 -9.69
C THR A 12 17.22 -4.13 -9.80
N ALA A 13 16.88 -3.43 -8.72
CA ALA A 13 15.68 -2.60 -8.62
C ALA A 13 15.94 -1.39 -7.74
N GLU A 14 15.05 -0.41 -7.80
CA GLU A 14 15.08 0.75 -6.92
C GLU A 14 14.85 0.34 -5.46
N THR A 15 15.42 1.11 -4.54
CA THR A 15 15.33 0.79 -3.11
C THR A 15 13.90 0.78 -2.58
N ASP A 16 12.97 1.50 -3.23
CA ASP A 16 11.55 1.52 -2.83
C ASP A 16 10.77 0.27 -3.28
N GLU A 17 11.36 -0.53 -4.15
CA GLU A 17 10.84 -1.82 -4.58
C GLU A 17 11.44 -3.01 -3.80
N LEU A 18 12.32 -2.72 -2.86
CA LEU A 18 13.05 -3.70 -2.09
C LEU A 18 12.92 -3.45 -0.60
N ILE A 19 12.94 -4.53 0.19
CA ILE A 19 13.05 -4.49 1.64
C ILE A 19 14.48 -4.81 2.03
N ARG A 20 15.06 -3.96 2.87
CA ARG A 20 16.36 -4.21 3.48
C ARG A 20 16.20 -5.11 4.69
N PHE A 21 17.13 -6.05 4.86
CA PHE A 21 17.27 -6.89 6.04
C PHE A 21 18.68 -6.76 6.58
N VAL A 22 18.82 -6.81 7.90
CA VAL A 22 20.09 -6.77 8.62
C VAL A 22 20.15 -7.90 9.62
N VAL A 23 21.34 -8.18 10.15
CA VAL A 23 21.51 -9.11 11.26
C VAL A 23 21.46 -8.33 12.56
N GLY A 24 20.54 -8.69 13.44
CA GLY A 24 20.42 -8.16 14.80
C GLY A 24 21.46 -8.74 15.77
N PRO A 25 21.48 -8.27 17.04
CA PRO A 25 22.46 -8.70 18.05
C PRO A 25 22.47 -10.22 18.30
N ASP A 26 21.28 -10.85 18.24
CA ASP A 26 21.11 -12.28 18.50
C ASP A 26 21.25 -13.14 17.24
N SER A 27 21.99 -12.66 16.23
CA SER A 27 22.10 -13.29 14.91
C SER A 27 20.75 -13.42 14.17
N ALA A 28 19.68 -12.83 14.66
CA ALA A 28 18.36 -12.87 14.02
C ALA A 28 18.29 -11.94 12.80
N VAL A 29 17.60 -12.39 11.75
CA VAL A 29 17.29 -11.55 10.60
C VAL A 29 16.19 -10.55 10.94
N VAL A 30 16.47 -9.26 10.78
CA VAL A 30 15.58 -8.16 11.14
C VAL A 30 15.22 -7.34 9.89
N PRO A 31 13.92 -7.09 9.62
CA PRO A 31 13.49 -6.18 8.56
C PRO A 31 13.85 -4.72 8.92
N ASP A 32 14.50 -4.01 8.01
CA ASP A 32 14.87 -2.60 8.16
C ASP A 32 14.08 -1.73 7.15
N LEU A 33 12.80 -1.54 7.43
CA LEU A 33 11.90 -0.77 6.56
C LEU A 33 12.28 0.72 6.47
N LYS A 34 12.89 1.26 7.53
CA LYS A 34 13.35 2.66 7.58
C LYS A 34 14.76 2.84 7.00
N ARG A 35 15.47 1.75 6.71
CA ARG A 35 16.84 1.75 6.17
C ARG A 35 17.86 2.50 7.03
N ASN A 36 17.65 2.53 8.34
CA ASN A 36 18.47 3.25 9.29
C ASN A 36 19.18 2.35 10.32
N LEU A 37 18.96 1.04 10.29
CA LEU A 37 19.66 0.12 11.17
C LEU A 37 21.14 -0.02 10.74
N PRO A 38 22.07 -0.14 11.71
CA PRO A 38 23.49 -0.30 11.42
C PRO A 38 23.78 -1.68 10.80
N GLY A 39 24.99 -1.83 10.26
CA GLY A 39 25.50 -3.09 9.76
C GLY A 39 25.25 -3.33 8.26
N ARG A 40 25.82 -4.45 7.80
CA ARG A 40 25.64 -4.90 6.42
C ARG A 40 24.21 -5.36 6.21
N GLY A 41 23.56 -4.84 5.17
CA GLY A 41 22.22 -5.25 4.75
C GLY A 41 22.23 -6.14 3.49
N CYS A 42 21.21 -6.98 3.36
CA CYS A 42 20.81 -7.59 2.10
C CYS A 42 19.39 -7.14 1.72
N TRP A 43 19.00 -7.38 0.48
CA TRP A 43 17.78 -6.83 -0.09
C TRP A 43 16.92 -7.94 -0.71
N VAL A 44 15.62 -7.87 -0.48
CA VAL A 44 14.62 -8.78 -1.06
C VAL A 44 13.54 -7.93 -1.72
N SER A 45 13.02 -8.34 -2.86
CA SER A 45 11.86 -7.70 -3.50
C SER A 45 10.73 -7.53 -2.49
N ALA A 46 10.07 -6.36 -2.50
CA ALA A 46 9.00 -6.01 -1.56
C ALA A 46 7.70 -6.76 -1.89
N ASP A 47 7.76 -8.07 -1.76
CA ASP A 47 6.71 -9.04 -2.06
C ASP A 47 6.79 -10.19 -1.04
N ARG A 48 5.64 -10.59 -0.49
CA ARG A 48 5.52 -11.62 0.54
C ARG A 48 6.15 -12.95 0.11
N LEU A 49 5.87 -13.37 -1.12
CA LEU A 49 6.37 -14.65 -1.66
C LEU A 49 7.90 -14.68 -1.74
N HIS A 50 8.53 -13.54 -2.08
CA HIS A 50 9.98 -13.45 -2.13
C HIS A 50 10.61 -13.48 -0.74
N VAL A 51 10.02 -12.84 0.26
CA VAL A 51 10.50 -12.89 1.65
C VAL A 51 10.38 -14.32 2.21
N ASP A 52 9.24 -14.96 2.03
CA ASP A 52 9.02 -16.35 2.47
C ASP A 52 9.97 -17.32 1.75
N LYS A 53 10.21 -17.13 0.45
CA LYS A 53 11.18 -17.92 -0.34
C LYS A 53 12.61 -17.70 0.13
N ALA A 54 12.99 -16.48 0.51
CA ALA A 54 14.32 -16.19 1.03
C ALA A 54 14.55 -16.90 2.37
N ALA A 55 13.54 -16.91 3.24
CA ALA A 55 13.55 -17.63 4.52
C ALA A 55 13.67 -19.14 4.30
N ALA A 56 12.76 -19.74 3.53
CA ALA A 56 12.70 -21.18 3.30
C ALA A 56 13.97 -21.75 2.62
N LYS A 57 14.63 -20.98 1.75
CA LYS A 57 15.84 -21.43 1.01
C LYS A 57 17.16 -21.02 1.65
N ASN A 58 17.13 -20.56 2.91
CA ASN A 58 18.32 -20.14 3.66
C ASN A 58 19.19 -19.09 2.91
N LEU A 59 18.54 -18.19 2.14
CA LEU A 59 19.25 -17.22 1.32
C LEU A 59 19.87 -16.10 2.15
N PHE A 60 19.33 -15.82 3.33
CA PHE A 60 19.87 -14.83 4.27
C PHE A 60 21.26 -15.24 4.76
N SER A 61 21.45 -16.47 5.24
CA SER A 61 22.78 -16.95 5.68
C SER A 61 23.81 -16.88 4.55
N ARG A 62 23.40 -17.17 3.29
CA ARG A 62 24.29 -17.03 2.12
C ARG A 62 24.64 -15.57 1.84
N ALA A 63 23.67 -14.64 1.94
CA ALA A 63 23.86 -13.22 1.68
C ALA A 63 24.78 -12.57 2.75
N PHE A 64 24.60 -12.92 4.00
CA PHE A 64 25.40 -12.43 5.11
C PHE A 64 26.75 -13.16 5.26
N LYS A 65 26.92 -14.28 4.59
CA LYS A 65 28.12 -15.16 4.69
C LYS A 65 28.36 -15.66 6.12
N THR A 66 27.30 -15.82 6.88
CA THR A 66 27.31 -16.37 8.25
C THR A 66 25.96 -17.04 8.53
N LYS A 67 25.95 -17.98 9.47
CA LYS A 67 24.68 -18.57 9.94
C LYS A 67 23.88 -17.49 10.65
N VAL A 68 22.61 -17.33 10.28
CA VAL A 68 21.66 -16.41 10.90
C VAL A 68 20.38 -17.13 11.23
N ASP A 69 19.70 -16.66 12.28
CA ASP A 69 18.40 -17.17 12.68
C ASP A 69 17.31 -16.39 11.95
N VAL A 70 16.51 -17.09 11.17
CA VAL A 70 15.40 -16.49 10.41
C VAL A 70 14.12 -16.77 11.18
N PRO A 71 13.37 -15.72 11.59
CA PRO A 71 12.06 -15.93 12.21
C PRO A 71 11.15 -16.79 11.34
N ALA A 72 10.46 -17.76 11.92
CA ALA A 72 9.60 -18.71 11.20
C ALA A 72 8.55 -17.98 10.34
N GLU A 73 7.98 -16.90 10.88
CA GLU A 73 6.95 -16.09 10.24
C GLU A 73 7.50 -14.73 9.77
N LEU A 74 8.71 -14.71 9.17
CA LEU A 74 9.37 -13.46 8.76
C LEU A 74 8.50 -12.65 7.80
N GLY A 75 7.82 -13.30 6.86
CA GLY A 75 6.92 -12.62 5.94
C GLY A 75 5.72 -12.00 6.65
N ALA A 76 5.11 -12.67 7.63
CA ALA A 76 4.04 -12.10 8.45
C ALA A 76 4.53 -10.95 9.33
N LEU A 77 5.75 -11.05 9.87
CA LEU A 77 6.37 -9.96 10.62
C LEU A 77 6.52 -8.70 9.76
N VAL A 78 7.00 -8.84 8.52
CA VAL A 78 7.13 -7.73 7.56
C VAL A 78 5.76 -7.13 7.25
N ASP A 79 4.74 -7.95 6.95
CA ASP A 79 3.36 -7.49 6.71
C ASP A 79 2.86 -6.63 7.87
N GLY A 80 2.95 -7.14 9.10
CA GLY A 80 2.52 -6.41 10.29
C GLY A 80 3.28 -5.10 10.53
N LEU A 81 4.57 -5.03 10.16
CA LEU A 81 5.36 -3.80 10.24
C LEU A 81 4.90 -2.76 9.20
N LEU A 82 4.64 -3.19 7.96
CA LEU A 82 4.10 -2.33 6.90
C LEU A 82 2.70 -1.83 7.25
N ALA A 83 1.82 -2.72 7.72
CA ALA A 83 0.46 -2.39 8.15
C ALA A 83 0.47 -1.33 9.28
N ARG A 84 1.25 -1.56 10.35
CA ARG A 84 1.42 -0.58 11.43
C ARG A 84 1.96 0.76 10.95
N SER A 85 2.91 0.75 10.02
CA SER A 85 3.46 1.99 9.44
C SER A 85 2.40 2.76 8.64
N ALA A 86 1.55 2.05 7.89
CA ALA A 86 0.48 2.63 7.10
C ALA A 86 -0.63 3.22 7.99
N LEU A 87 -1.12 2.46 8.98
CA LEU A 87 -2.13 2.90 9.93
C LEU A 87 -1.64 4.06 10.80
N GLY A 88 -0.38 4.00 11.27
CA GLY A 88 0.22 5.10 12.02
C GLY A 88 0.28 6.40 11.23
N MET A 89 0.64 6.34 9.94
CA MET A 89 0.64 7.53 9.06
C MET A 89 -0.77 8.01 8.76
N LEU A 90 -1.73 7.09 8.59
CA LEU A 90 -3.15 7.42 8.42
C LEU A 90 -3.68 8.23 9.61
N GLY A 91 -3.35 7.81 10.85
CA GLY A 91 -3.70 8.55 12.06
C GLY A 91 -3.07 9.94 12.14
N LEU A 92 -1.81 10.09 11.69
CA LEU A 92 -1.14 11.40 11.60
C LEU A 92 -1.81 12.29 10.54
N ALA A 93 -2.12 11.76 9.37
CA ALA A 93 -2.83 12.47 8.32
C ALA A 93 -4.24 12.90 8.78
N ARG A 94 -4.93 12.08 9.58
CA ARG A 94 -6.23 12.45 10.19
C ARG A 94 -6.08 13.66 11.11
N LYS A 95 -5.06 13.69 11.95
CA LYS A 95 -4.78 14.83 12.85
C LYS A 95 -4.43 16.11 12.06
N ALA A 96 -3.81 15.95 10.89
CA ALA A 96 -3.51 17.05 9.97
C ALA A 96 -4.71 17.50 9.12
N GLY A 97 -5.90 16.93 9.31
CA GLY A 97 -7.09 17.28 8.51
C GLY A 97 -7.10 16.71 7.09
N ALA A 98 -6.17 15.81 6.76
CA ALA A 98 -6.00 15.23 5.43
C ALA A 98 -6.78 13.92 5.22
N VAL A 99 -7.74 13.60 6.10
CA VAL A 99 -8.58 12.39 5.97
C VAL A 99 -10.03 12.71 6.33
N VAL A 100 -10.94 12.29 5.48
CA VAL A 100 -12.38 12.26 5.75
C VAL A 100 -12.87 10.82 5.76
N PHE A 101 -13.92 10.52 6.53
CA PHE A 101 -14.53 9.19 6.54
C PHE A 101 -16.04 9.25 6.65
N GLY A 102 -16.72 8.15 6.30
CA GLY A 102 -18.16 8.03 6.09
C GLY A 102 -18.53 8.22 4.62
N ALA A 103 -19.48 7.39 4.13
CA ALA A 103 -19.80 7.25 2.71
C ALA A 103 -20.04 8.59 1.98
N THR A 104 -20.89 9.45 2.56
CA THR A 104 -21.25 10.75 1.95
C THR A 104 -20.05 11.69 1.79
N LYS A 105 -19.18 11.77 2.83
CA LYS A 105 -17.99 12.64 2.76
C LYS A 105 -16.94 12.10 1.80
N VAL A 106 -16.78 10.78 1.74
CA VAL A 106 -15.88 10.11 0.81
C VAL A 106 -16.34 10.34 -0.62
N GLU A 107 -17.64 10.15 -0.91
CA GLU A 107 -18.21 10.42 -2.24
C GLU A 107 -18.02 11.88 -2.64
N ALA A 108 -18.25 12.83 -1.74
CA ALA A 108 -18.06 14.26 -2.03
C ALA A 108 -16.59 14.57 -2.36
N ALA A 109 -15.62 14.06 -1.58
CA ALA A 109 -14.19 14.24 -1.83
C ALA A 109 -13.72 13.59 -3.15
N VAL A 110 -14.35 12.50 -3.57
CA VAL A 110 -14.10 11.88 -4.88
C VAL A 110 -14.61 12.79 -6.01
N ARG A 111 -15.86 13.23 -5.93
CA ARG A 111 -16.49 14.07 -6.97
C ARG A 111 -15.83 15.44 -7.12
N SER A 112 -15.32 16.02 -6.03
CA SER A 112 -14.55 17.28 -6.08
C SER A 112 -13.11 17.10 -6.60
N GLY A 113 -12.62 15.85 -6.77
CA GLY A 113 -11.24 15.57 -7.16
C GLY A 113 -10.21 15.81 -6.05
N GLU A 114 -10.64 16.10 -4.82
CA GLU A 114 -9.73 16.31 -3.67
C GLU A 114 -9.15 15.02 -3.10
N ALA A 115 -9.80 13.88 -3.35
CA ALA A 115 -9.34 12.59 -2.85
C ALA A 115 -8.10 12.11 -3.63
N LEU A 116 -7.04 11.76 -2.91
CA LEU A 116 -5.81 11.15 -3.44
C LEU A 116 -5.94 9.62 -3.52
N LEU A 117 -6.58 9.02 -2.52
CA LEU A 117 -6.90 7.60 -2.47
C LEU A 117 -8.10 7.35 -1.56
N ILE A 118 -8.68 6.16 -1.72
CA ILE A 118 -9.81 5.67 -0.92
C ILE A 118 -9.40 4.40 -0.18
N LEU A 119 -9.91 4.26 1.03
CA LEU A 119 -9.84 3.05 1.83
C LEU A 119 -11.25 2.52 2.06
N HIS A 120 -11.45 1.25 1.75
CA HIS A 120 -12.62 0.48 2.17
C HIS A 120 -12.20 -0.50 3.25
N ALA A 121 -13.00 -0.66 4.28
CA ALA A 121 -12.82 -1.75 5.23
C ALA A 121 -13.00 -3.11 4.52
N GLU A 122 -12.35 -4.16 5.04
CA GLU A 122 -12.51 -5.51 4.51
C GLU A 122 -13.97 -5.99 4.56
N GLU A 123 -14.73 -5.50 5.53
CA GLU A 123 -16.15 -5.79 5.72
C GLU A 123 -17.08 -4.88 4.91
N ALA A 124 -16.53 -3.94 4.12
CA ALA A 124 -17.34 -3.01 3.33
C ALA A 124 -18.28 -3.76 2.39
N ALA A 125 -19.58 -3.46 2.50
CA ALA A 125 -20.61 -4.03 1.63
C ALA A 125 -20.42 -3.59 0.18
N GLU A 126 -20.68 -4.50 -0.75
CA GLU A 126 -20.50 -4.29 -2.19
C GLU A 126 -21.25 -3.05 -2.72
N ASP A 127 -22.45 -2.78 -2.19
CA ASP A 127 -23.25 -1.63 -2.61
C ASP A 127 -22.57 -0.30 -2.27
N GLY A 128 -21.96 -0.19 -1.08
CA GLY A 128 -21.19 0.99 -0.68
C GLY A 128 -19.94 1.18 -1.53
N VAL A 129 -19.21 0.09 -1.79
CA VAL A 129 -18.02 0.09 -2.66
C VAL A 129 -18.42 0.48 -4.09
N ARG A 130 -19.53 -0.07 -4.61
CA ARG A 130 -20.04 0.23 -5.96
C ARG A 130 -20.40 1.71 -6.13
N LYS A 131 -21.09 2.31 -5.17
CA LYS A 131 -21.45 3.75 -5.22
C LYS A 131 -20.21 4.65 -5.30
N ILE A 132 -19.21 4.40 -4.47
CA ILE A 132 -17.95 5.16 -4.50
C ILE A 132 -17.19 4.90 -5.82
N SER A 133 -17.21 3.67 -6.33
CA SER A 133 -16.59 3.32 -7.61
C SER A 133 -17.27 4.00 -8.80
N GLN A 134 -18.59 4.18 -8.76
CA GLN A 134 -19.31 4.97 -9.74
C GLN A 134 -18.90 6.45 -9.69
N ALA A 135 -18.78 7.03 -8.49
CA ALA A 135 -18.28 8.39 -8.34
C ALA A 135 -16.87 8.56 -8.91
N ARG A 136 -15.95 7.59 -8.67
CA ARG A 136 -14.58 7.57 -9.23
C ARG A 136 -14.59 7.57 -10.76
N ARG A 137 -15.40 6.70 -11.38
CA ARG A 137 -15.54 6.66 -12.84
C ARG A 137 -16.07 7.97 -13.41
N ALA A 138 -17.13 8.52 -12.81
CA ALA A 138 -17.67 9.80 -13.22
C ALA A 138 -16.64 10.93 -13.10
N THR A 139 -15.81 10.94 -12.07
CA THR A 139 -14.74 11.93 -11.91
C THR A 139 -13.71 11.83 -13.04
N VAL A 140 -13.28 10.63 -13.42
CA VAL A 140 -12.34 10.41 -14.54
C VAL A 140 -12.99 10.82 -15.87
N HIS A 141 -14.24 10.45 -16.12
CA HIS A 141 -14.98 10.81 -17.33
C HIS A 141 -15.09 12.35 -17.52
N LEU A 142 -15.19 13.10 -16.42
CA LEU A 142 -15.20 14.56 -16.42
C LEU A 142 -13.79 15.18 -16.45
N GLY A 143 -12.75 14.43 -16.76
CA GLY A 143 -11.36 14.90 -16.82
C GLY A 143 -10.67 15.05 -15.46
N GLY A 144 -11.27 14.56 -14.39
CA GLY A 144 -10.68 14.57 -13.05
C GLY A 144 -9.68 13.43 -12.83
N PRO A 145 -9.05 13.38 -11.63
CA PRO A 145 -7.99 12.42 -11.33
C PRO A 145 -8.51 10.98 -11.22
N ALA A 146 -7.70 10.02 -11.67
CA ALA A 146 -7.89 8.60 -11.37
C ALA A 146 -7.51 8.30 -9.92
N ILE A 147 -8.49 8.07 -9.06
CA ILE A 147 -8.33 7.88 -7.62
C ILE A 147 -8.27 6.38 -7.32
N ARG A 148 -7.16 5.91 -6.72
CA ARG A 148 -6.99 4.52 -6.33
C ARG A 148 -7.81 4.17 -5.09
N ALA A 149 -8.36 2.95 -5.04
CA ALA A 149 -9.05 2.41 -3.87
C ALA A 149 -8.33 1.17 -3.35
N TYR A 150 -8.29 1.03 -2.03
CA TYR A 150 -7.66 -0.10 -1.34
C TYR A 150 -8.62 -0.75 -0.35
N LYS A 151 -8.48 -2.05 -0.16
CA LYS A 151 -9.20 -2.86 0.82
C LYS A 151 -8.17 -3.70 1.60
N LEU A 152 -7.45 -3.04 2.51
CA LEU A 152 -6.23 -3.57 3.15
C LEU A 152 -6.37 -3.79 4.66
N PHE A 153 -7.46 -3.30 5.27
CA PHE A 153 -7.62 -3.31 6.71
C PHE A 153 -9.05 -3.61 7.11
N PRO A 154 -9.27 -4.34 8.22
CA PRO A 154 -10.58 -4.48 8.82
C PRO A 154 -11.08 -3.14 9.40
N GLU A 155 -12.39 -3.03 9.57
CA GLU A 155 -13.05 -1.84 10.15
C GLU A 155 -12.47 -1.44 11.50
N ALA A 156 -12.20 -2.43 12.35
CA ALA A 156 -11.63 -2.20 13.68
C ALA A 156 -10.26 -1.47 13.64
N GLU A 157 -9.38 -1.81 12.69
CA GLU A 157 -8.08 -1.17 12.53
C GLU A 157 -8.20 0.24 11.95
N LEU A 158 -9.09 0.44 10.98
CA LEU A 158 -9.39 1.77 10.44
C LEU A 158 -10.01 2.67 11.52
N GLY A 159 -10.96 2.14 12.29
CA GLY A 159 -11.59 2.84 13.42
C GLY A 159 -10.58 3.29 14.46
N LEU A 160 -9.67 2.39 14.86
CA LEU A 160 -8.60 2.70 15.81
C LEU A 160 -7.64 3.79 15.26
N ALA A 161 -7.22 3.67 14.02
CA ALA A 161 -6.28 4.62 13.40
C ALA A 161 -6.89 6.02 13.22
N LEU A 162 -8.18 6.09 12.89
CA LEU A 162 -8.90 7.34 12.62
C LEU A 162 -9.64 7.92 13.83
N GLY A 163 -9.65 7.20 14.96
CA GLY A 163 -10.35 7.63 16.17
C GLY A 163 -11.86 7.74 15.95
N GLY A 164 -12.43 6.80 15.21
CA GLY A 164 -13.87 6.73 14.90
C GLY A 164 -14.43 5.33 15.10
N THR A 165 -15.74 5.24 15.19
CA THR A 165 -16.49 3.98 15.19
C THR A 165 -17.15 3.78 13.83
N ASN A 166 -17.28 2.53 13.38
CA ASN A 166 -17.93 2.16 12.12
C ASN A 166 -17.30 2.86 10.89
N VAL A 167 -15.95 2.81 10.81
CA VAL A 167 -15.22 3.41 9.70
C VAL A 167 -15.13 2.42 8.54
N ILE A 168 -16.14 2.40 7.70
CA ILE A 168 -16.22 1.49 6.54
C ILE A 168 -15.56 2.09 5.29
N HIS A 169 -15.64 3.41 5.11
CA HIS A 169 -15.04 4.11 3.99
C HIS A 169 -14.30 5.35 4.47
N ALA A 170 -13.10 5.57 3.98
CA ALA A 170 -12.31 6.77 4.20
C ALA A 170 -11.67 7.26 2.90
N ALA A 171 -11.48 8.56 2.77
CA ALA A 171 -10.68 9.17 1.70
C ALA A 171 -9.52 9.96 2.30
N VAL A 172 -8.36 9.77 1.75
CA VAL A 172 -7.17 10.57 2.03
C VAL A 172 -7.12 11.70 1.01
N LEU A 173 -7.01 12.94 1.47
CA LEU A 173 -7.02 14.13 0.63
C LEU A 173 -5.61 14.46 0.11
N ALA A 174 -5.55 15.11 -1.05
CA ALA A 174 -4.30 15.55 -1.66
C ALA A 174 -3.59 16.58 -0.77
N SER A 175 -2.44 16.19 -0.22
CA SER A 175 -1.60 16.98 0.67
C SER A 175 -0.26 16.24 0.90
N ASP A 176 0.71 16.88 1.55
CA ASP A 176 1.96 16.21 1.93
C ASP A 176 1.71 15.02 2.87
N ALA A 177 0.81 15.18 3.83
CA ALA A 177 0.40 14.08 4.73
C ALA A 177 -0.31 12.97 3.95
N GLY A 178 -1.17 13.31 3.00
CA GLY A 178 -1.85 12.38 2.10
C GLY A 178 -0.86 11.59 1.24
N THR A 179 0.10 12.26 0.64
CA THR A 179 1.19 11.63 -0.15
C THR A 179 2.01 10.66 0.70
N ALA A 180 2.29 11.02 1.96
CA ALA A 180 2.98 10.12 2.88
C ALA A 180 2.15 8.87 3.25
N VAL A 181 0.83 8.98 3.33
CA VAL A 181 -0.09 7.82 3.47
C VAL A 181 -0.05 6.97 2.20
N GLN A 182 -0.23 7.60 1.04
CA GLN A 182 -0.24 6.91 -0.25
C GLN A 182 1.01 6.04 -0.45
N LYS A 183 2.19 6.57 -0.17
CA LYS A 183 3.44 5.82 -0.26
C LYS A 183 3.41 4.53 0.57
N ARG A 184 2.83 4.56 1.77
CA ARG A 184 2.75 3.40 2.67
C ARG A 184 1.65 2.41 2.25
N MET A 185 0.53 2.90 1.75
CA MET A 185 -0.54 2.03 1.21
C MET A 185 -0.05 1.27 -0.02
N VAL A 186 0.63 1.95 -0.95
CA VAL A 186 1.26 1.30 -2.12
C VAL A 186 2.27 0.25 -1.71
N ALA A 187 3.09 0.52 -0.70
CA ALA A 187 4.10 -0.44 -0.23
C ALA A 187 3.46 -1.69 0.39
N LEU A 188 2.40 -1.52 1.20
CA LEU A 188 1.67 -2.63 1.82
C LEU A 188 0.90 -3.44 0.77
N ASP A 189 0.19 -2.77 -0.13
CA ASP A 189 -0.58 -3.39 -1.21
C ASP A 189 0.35 -4.23 -2.11
N ARG A 190 1.46 -3.67 -2.57
CA ARG A 190 2.49 -4.40 -3.33
C ARG A 190 2.99 -5.62 -2.55
N TYR A 191 3.29 -5.46 -1.26
CA TYR A 191 3.79 -6.55 -0.44
C TYR A 191 2.80 -7.71 -0.35
N ARG A 192 1.50 -7.44 -0.33
CA ARG A 192 0.41 -8.40 -0.32
C ARG A 192 0.04 -8.95 -1.70
N GLY A 193 0.75 -8.55 -2.75
CA GLY A 193 0.51 -8.99 -4.12
C GLY A 193 -0.57 -8.19 -4.85
N GLY A 194 -0.92 -7.00 -4.34
CA GLY A 194 -1.83 -6.08 -5.02
C GLY A 194 -1.27 -5.62 -6.37
N SER A 195 -2.15 -5.50 -7.35
CA SER A 195 -1.79 -5.07 -8.71
C SER A 195 -1.96 -3.56 -8.89
N PRO A 196 -1.06 -2.90 -9.62
CA PRO A 196 -1.26 -1.50 -10.03
C PRO A 196 -2.42 -1.28 -11.00
N ASP A 197 -3.07 -2.35 -11.49
CA ASP A 197 -3.99 -2.33 -12.62
C ASP A 197 -5.34 -1.64 -12.38
N ASP A 198 -5.73 -1.37 -11.12
CA ASP A 198 -6.98 -0.64 -10.79
C ASP A 198 -7.07 0.76 -11.45
N LEU A 199 -5.93 1.42 -11.70
CA LEU A 199 -5.91 2.72 -12.37
C LEU A 199 -6.00 2.59 -13.89
N ALA A 200 -5.37 1.59 -14.47
CA ALA A 200 -5.45 1.29 -15.90
C ALA A 200 -6.87 0.86 -16.29
N MET A 201 -7.54 0.08 -15.45
CA MET A 201 -8.93 -0.32 -15.64
C MET A 201 -9.90 0.86 -15.55
N LEU A 202 -9.66 1.84 -14.67
CA LEU A 202 -10.45 3.07 -14.57
C LEU A 202 -10.25 3.97 -15.80
N ALA A 203 -9.03 4.05 -16.33
CA ALA A 203 -8.70 4.83 -17.51
C ALA A 203 -9.22 4.19 -18.81
N ALA A 204 -9.23 2.85 -18.90
CA ALA A 204 -9.74 2.12 -20.05
C ALA A 204 -11.26 2.29 -20.22
N VAL A 205 -12.02 2.28 -19.12
CA VAL A 205 -13.48 2.52 -19.13
C VAL A 205 -13.83 3.95 -19.56
N ALA A 206 -12.98 4.94 -19.31
CA ALA A 206 -13.18 6.31 -19.77
C ALA A 206 -12.92 6.48 -21.27
N GLY A 207 -12.10 5.61 -21.90
CA GLY A 207 -11.80 5.66 -23.33
C GLY A 207 -12.81 4.91 -24.23
N GLU A 208 -13.59 3.99 -23.66
CA GLU A 208 -14.59 3.22 -24.43
C GLU A 208 -15.90 4.00 -24.67
N ASP A 209 -16.27 4.95 -23.80
CA ASP A 209 -17.46 5.78 -23.98
C ASP A 209 -17.27 6.90 -25.02
N ASP A 210 -16.05 7.39 -25.25
CA ASP A 210 -15.74 8.41 -26.26
C ASP A 210 -15.79 7.85 -27.71
N ALA A 211 -15.71 6.54 -27.88
CA ALA A 211 -15.77 5.90 -29.20
C ALA A 211 -17.21 5.62 -29.69
N ALA A 212 -18.21 5.81 -28.84
CA ALA A 212 -19.61 5.50 -29.14
C ALA A 212 -20.44 6.69 -29.65
N GLU A 213 -19.92 7.93 -29.58
CA GLU A 213 -20.68 9.14 -29.99
C GLU A 213 -20.37 9.66 -31.43
N ASP A 214 -19.52 8.97 -32.20
CA ASP A 214 -19.16 9.39 -33.57
C ASP A 214 -20.01 8.73 -34.69
N TRP A 215 -21.24 8.31 -34.41
CA TRP A 215 -22.16 7.78 -35.43
C TRP A 215 -23.54 8.50 -35.40
N GLU A 216 -23.60 9.78 -35.81
CA GLU A 216 -24.79 10.38 -36.46
C GLU A 216 -24.41 11.35 -37.58
#